data_770e7a8018a1466caa9ead07f3e0ed9c
#
_entry.id   770e7a8018a1466caa9ead07f3e0ed9c
#
_cell.length_a   1.000
_cell.length_b   1.000
_cell.length_c   1.000
_cell.angle_alpha   90.00
_cell.angle_beta   90.00
_cell.angle_gamma   90.00
#
_symmetry.space_group_name_H-M   'P 1'
#
loop_
_entity.id
_entity.type
_entity.pdbx_description
1 polymer ?
#
loop_
_entity_poly.entity_id
_entity_poly.type
_entity_poly.pdbx_seq_one_letter_code
_entity_poly.pdbx_strand_id
1 'polypeptide(L)'
;MAVSLRPRFEATYVDTSVWCAYGSNRAEGAPARGGLQTADLTRLGTAWWAETEFASALGIQLRKKALNAAQARRAQERFADLMAAVNRLNLIEADFIEAAQWAAQPARGLRGGDALHLAVAQRHGCKAVATLDATMQANARRLGFRTISFS
;
A
#
# COMPACT_ATOMS: atom_id res chain seq x y z
N MET A 1 18.83 33.84 1.25
CA MET A 1 17.85 32.89 0.70
C MET A 1 17.71 31.76 1.70
N ALA A 2 16.61 31.72 2.40
CA ALA A 2 16.32 30.60 3.28
C ALA A 2 15.91 29.39 2.41
N VAL A 3 16.75 28.40 2.31
CA VAL A 3 16.36 27.09 1.79
C VAL A 3 15.37 26.53 2.80
N SER A 4 14.09 26.57 2.45
CA SER A 4 13.07 25.85 3.20
C SER A 4 13.38 24.36 3.09
N LEU A 5 14.10 23.84 4.06
CA LEU A 5 14.17 22.42 4.32
C LEU A 5 12.79 22.02 4.81
N ARG A 6 11.90 21.71 3.86
CA ARG A 6 10.72 20.90 4.22
C ARG A 6 11.28 19.68 4.94
N PRO A 7 10.78 19.37 6.16
CA PRO A 7 11.22 18.15 6.81
C PRO A 7 11.03 17.03 5.80
N ARG A 8 12.10 16.29 5.52
CA ARG A 8 12.01 15.12 4.62
C ARG A 8 10.95 14.23 5.25
N PHE A 9 9.87 14.08 4.52
CA PHE A 9 8.75 13.27 4.90
C PHE A 9 9.27 11.83 5.04
N GLU A 10 9.54 11.38 6.26
CA GLU A 10 9.85 9.98 6.51
C GLU A 10 8.56 9.18 6.41
N ALA A 11 8.04 9.12 5.19
CA ALA A 11 6.80 8.43 4.91
C ALA A 11 7.00 6.93 4.98
N THR A 12 6.04 6.27 5.58
CA THR A 12 5.80 4.85 5.39
C THR A 12 4.86 4.69 4.20
N TYR A 13 5.32 3.95 3.20
CA TYR A 13 4.45 3.51 2.11
C TYR A 13 3.59 2.34 2.57
N VAL A 14 2.30 2.41 2.32
CA VAL A 14 1.35 1.36 2.69
C VAL A 14 0.79 0.70 1.43
N ASP A 15 1.00 -0.59 1.33
CA ASP A 15 0.51 -1.43 0.24
C ASP A 15 -0.98 -1.75 0.38
N THR A 16 -1.61 -2.04 -0.73
CA THR A 16 -3.04 -2.36 -0.81
C THR A 16 -3.45 -3.54 0.06
N SER A 17 -2.57 -4.52 0.29
CA SER A 17 -2.85 -5.66 1.18
C SER A 17 -3.21 -5.23 2.59
N VAL A 18 -2.59 -4.16 3.09
CA VAL A 18 -2.88 -3.59 4.42
C VAL A 18 -4.24 -2.92 4.43
N TRP A 19 -4.57 -2.17 3.39
CA TRP A 19 -5.87 -1.52 3.26
C TRP A 19 -7.01 -2.54 3.16
N CYS A 20 -6.80 -3.62 2.41
CA CYS A 20 -7.75 -4.73 2.31
C CYS A 20 -7.97 -5.42 3.66
N ALA A 21 -6.91 -5.64 4.42
CA ALA A 21 -7.00 -6.21 5.76
C ALA A 21 -7.73 -5.29 6.73
N TYR A 22 -7.50 -3.98 6.65
CA TYR A 22 -8.22 -2.99 7.44
C TYR A 22 -9.73 -2.96 7.12
N GLY A 23 -10.08 -3.04 5.85
CA GLY A 23 -11.48 -3.08 5.39
C GLY A 23 -12.22 -4.37 5.74
N SER A 24 -11.49 -5.46 5.99
CA SER A 24 -12.08 -6.74 6.35
C SER A 24 -12.39 -6.81 7.85
N ASN A 25 -13.56 -7.40 8.20
CA ASN A 25 -13.88 -7.70 9.61
C ASN A 25 -13.29 -9.05 10.06
N ARG A 26 -12.41 -9.66 9.27
CA ARG A 26 -11.78 -10.94 9.58
C ARG A 26 -10.76 -10.79 10.70
N ALA A 27 -10.60 -11.82 11.51
CA ALA A 27 -9.62 -11.86 12.60
C ALA A 27 -8.19 -11.62 12.10
N GLU A 28 -7.85 -12.14 10.93
CA GLU A 28 -6.54 -11.98 10.30
C GLU A 28 -6.18 -10.50 10.00
N GLY A 29 -7.19 -9.66 9.82
CA GLY A 29 -7.00 -8.21 9.62
C GLY A 29 -6.87 -7.40 10.92
N ALA A 30 -7.07 -8.01 12.09
CA ALA A 30 -7.08 -7.29 13.36
C ALA A 30 -5.75 -6.58 13.68
N PRO A 31 -4.57 -7.17 13.47
CA PRO A 31 -3.30 -6.48 13.69
C PRO A 31 -3.13 -5.25 12.81
N ALA A 32 -3.48 -5.35 11.52
CA ALA A 32 -3.41 -4.22 10.59
C ALA A 32 -4.38 -3.10 11.00
N ARG A 33 -5.61 -3.46 11.43
CA ARG A 33 -6.59 -2.49 11.94
C ARG A 33 -6.04 -1.77 13.18
N GLY A 34 -5.49 -2.50 14.14
CA GLY A 34 -4.90 -1.92 15.35
C GLY A 34 -3.74 -0.98 15.03
N GLY A 35 -2.85 -1.39 14.14
CA GLY A 35 -1.72 -0.58 13.71
C GLY A 35 -2.14 0.73 13.03
N LEU A 36 -3.13 0.67 12.15
CA LEU A 36 -3.64 1.86 11.44
C LEU A 36 -4.44 2.79 12.37
N GLN A 37 -5.14 2.26 13.36
CA GLN A 37 -5.89 3.08 14.33
C GLN A 37 -4.98 3.94 15.21
N THR A 38 -3.75 3.50 15.45
CA THR A 38 -2.77 4.20 16.28
C THR A 38 -1.73 4.97 15.47
N ALA A 39 -1.72 4.81 14.15
CA ALA A 39 -0.75 5.45 13.27
C ALA A 39 -1.09 6.93 13.04
N ASP A 40 -0.06 7.74 12.88
CA ASP A 40 -0.20 9.08 12.34
C ASP A 40 -0.40 8.98 10.82
N LEU A 41 -1.64 9.07 10.37
CA LEU A 41 -2.02 8.91 8.96
C LEU A 41 -1.35 9.95 8.06
N THR A 42 -0.97 11.12 8.58
CA THR A 42 -0.28 12.15 7.81
C THR A 42 1.14 11.74 7.40
N ARG A 43 1.69 10.72 8.04
CA ARG A 43 3.00 10.12 7.74
C ARG A 43 2.90 8.87 6.88
N LEU A 44 1.71 8.48 6.47
CA LEU A 44 1.48 7.36 5.57
C LEU A 44 1.27 7.86 4.14
N GLY A 45 1.78 7.11 3.20
CA GLY A 45 1.55 7.35 1.77
C GLY A 45 1.14 6.08 1.06
N THR A 46 0.35 6.22 0.02
CA THR A 46 -0.03 5.13 -0.88
C THR A 46 -0.27 5.65 -2.29
N ALA A 47 0.04 4.85 -3.29
CA ALA A 47 -0.15 5.24 -4.67
C ALA A 47 -1.65 5.29 -5.04
N TRP A 48 -1.99 6.08 -6.03
CA TRP A 48 -3.33 6.05 -6.65
C TRP A 48 -3.68 4.66 -7.20
N TRP A 49 -2.68 3.86 -7.53
CA TRP A 49 -2.85 2.47 -7.92
C TRP A 49 -3.63 1.64 -6.89
N ALA A 50 -3.52 1.96 -5.60
CA ALA A 50 -4.26 1.30 -4.53
C ALA A 50 -5.79 1.41 -4.67
N GLU A 51 -6.31 2.48 -5.29
CA GLU A 51 -7.75 2.61 -5.59
C GLU A 51 -8.25 1.47 -6.47
N THR A 52 -7.54 1.24 -7.57
CA THR A 52 -7.92 0.20 -8.53
C THR A 52 -7.78 -1.19 -7.93
N GLU A 53 -6.71 -1.44 -7.20
CA GLU A 53 -6.50 -2.73 -6.57
C GLU A 53 -7.51 -3.02 -5.46
N PHE A 54 -7.82 -2.03 -4.62
CA PHE A 54 -8.82 -2.19 -3.57
C PHE A 54 -10.20 -2.48 -4.17
N ALA A 55 -10.60 -1.73 -5.17
CA ALA A 55 -11.86 -1.95 -5.88
C ALA A 55 -11.91 -3.35 -6.53
N SER A 56 -10.80 -3.79 -7.14
CA SER A 56 -10.68 -5.13 -7.71
C SER A 56 -10.81 -6.22 -6.63
N ALA A 57 -10.16 -6.04 -5.48
CA ALA A 57 -10.25 -6.98 -4.37
C ALA A 57 -11.69 -7.10 -3.85
N LEU A 58 -12.41 -5.99 -3.69
CA LEU A 58 -13.83 -6.01 -3.31
C LEU A 58 -14.69 -6.74 -4.35
N GLY A 59 -14.48 -6.47 -5.63
CA GLY A 59 -15.18 -7.13 -6.71
C GLY A 59 -14.98 -8.65 -6.68
N ILE A 60 -13.76 -9.10 -6.41
CA ILE A 60 -13.45 -10.54 -6.25
C ILE A 60 -14.21 -11.13 -5.07
N GLN A 61 -14.24 -10.46 -3.92
CA GLN A 61 -14.93 -10.95 -2.73
C GLN A 61 -16.46 -11.04 -2.93
N LEU A 62 -17.03 -10.07 -3.64
CA LEU A 62 -18.45 -10.09 -4.01
C LEU A 62 -18.79 -11.26 -4.94
N ARG A 63 -17.99 -11.48 -6.00
CA ARG A 63 -18.20 -12.62 -6.91
C ARG A 63 -18.07 -13.97 -6.21
N LYS A 64 -17.15 -14.07 -5.25
CA LYS A 64 -16.99 -15.27 -4.41
C LYS A 64 -18.06 -15.41 -3.32
N LYS A 65 -18.96 -14.46 -3.20
CA LYS A 65 -19.97 -14.38 -2.13
C LYS A 65 -19.36 -14.40 -0.71
N ALA A 66 -18.09 -13.99 -0.59
CA ALA A 66 -17.40 -13.85 0.69
C ALA A 66 -17.79 -12.55 1.42
N LEU A 67 -18.30 -11.57 0.68
CA LEU A 67 -18.92 -10.35 1.18
C LEU A 67 -20.29 -10.17 0.52
N ASN A 68 -21.23 -9.61 1.27
CA ASN A 68 -22.47 -9.08 0.71
C ASN A 68 -22.29 -7.59 0.32
N ALA A 69 -23.29 -7.05 -0.39
CA ALA A 69 -23.24 -5.66 -0.88
C ALA A 69 -23.09 -4.63 0.26
N ALA A 70 -23.75 -4.86 1.40
CA ALA A 70 -23.67 -3.94 2.55
C ALA A 70 -22.27 -3.96 3.19
N GLN A 71 -21.65 -5.13 3.28
CA GLN A 71 -20.27 -5.27 3.80
C GLN A 71 -19.26 -4.61 2.86
N ALA A 72 -19.40 -4.81 1.55
CA ALA A 72 -18.54 -4.20 0.55
C ALA A 72 -18.65 -2.66 0.59
N ARG A 73 -19.86 -2.12 0.70
CA ARG A 73 -20.07 -0.68 0.84
C ARG A 73 -19.39 -0.11 2.08
N ARG A 74 -19.54 -0.75 3.23
CA ARG A 74 -18.85 -0.33 4.47
C ARG A 74 -17.33 -0.37 4.33
N ALA A 75 -16.79 -1.39 3.68
CA ALA A 75 -15.35 -1.47 3.41
C ALA A 75 -14.88 -0.32 2.51
N GLN A 76 -15.66 0.01 1.50
CA GLN A 76 -15.37 1.14 0.60
C GLN A 76 -15.42 2.49 1.33
N GLU A 77 -16.40 2.71 2.19
CA GLU A 77 -16.51 3.93 2.98
C GLU A 77 -15.30 4.10 3.90
N ARG A 78 -14.89 3.04 4.62
CA ARG A 78 -13.68 3.08 5.46
C ARG A 78 -12.41 3.35 4.65
N PHE A 79 -12.31 2.74 3.48
CA PHE A 79 -11.18 2.99 2.58
C PHE A 79 -11.16 4.45 2.13
N ALA A 80 -12.30 5.00 1.75
CA ALA A 80 -12.40 6.41 1.34
C ALA A 80 -11.99 7.37 2.47
N ASP A 81 -12.41 7.10 3.70
CA ASP A 81 -12.02 7.89 4.88
C ASP A 81 -10.50 7.86 5.10
N LEU A 82 -9.87 6.69 4.99
CA LEU A 82 -8.42 6.56 5.08
C LEU A 82 -7.71 7.30 3.96
N MET A 83 -8.20 7.18 2.73
CA MET A 83 -7.61 7.84 1.56
C MET A 83 -7.72 9.36 1.64
N ALA A 84 -8.70 9.90 2.35
CA ALA A 84 -8.80 11.33 2.62
C ALA A 84 -7.75 11.83 3.63
N ALA A 85 -7.21 10.94 4.46
CA ALA A 85 -6.29 11.29 5.54
C ALA A 85 -4.81 11.01 5.22
N VAL A 86 -4.53 10.06 4.31
CA VAL A 86 -3.15 9.70 3.93
C VAL A 86 -2.67 10.49 2.71
N ASN A 87 -1.36 10.47 2.48
CA ASN A 87 -0.78 11.10 1.30
C ASN A 87 -1.00 10.22 0.06
N ARG A 88 -1.62 10.79 -0.96
CA ARG A 88 -1.86 10.13 -2.23
C ARG A 88 -0.71 10.42 -3.17
N LEU A 89 0.01 9.36 -3.56
CA LEU A 89 1.21 9.46 -4.38
C LEU A 89 0.86 9.19 -5.84
N ASN A 90 1.26 10.12 -6.71
CA ASN A 90 1.04 9.99 -8.14
C ASN A 90 1.99 8.96 -8.77
N LEU A 91 1.56 8.41 -9.89
CA LEU A 91 2.38 7.56 -10.75
C LEU A 91 2.82 8.38 -11.96
N ILE A 92 4.03 8.09 -12.43
CA ILE A 92 4.57 8.65 -13.68
C ILE A 92 5.15 7.53 -14.53
N GLU A 93 5.44 7.81 -15.77
CA GLU A 93 6.01 6.82 -16.71
C GLU A 93 7.24 6.09 -16.15
N ALA A 94 8.12 6.82 -15.46
CA ALA A 94 9.33 6.23 -14.87
C ALA A 94 9.02 5.11 -13.85
N ASP A 95 7.92 5.20 -13.11
CA ASP A 95 7.52 4.17 -12.15
C ASP A 95 7.18 2.86 -12.87
N PHE A 96 6.51 2.94 -14.01
CA PHE A 96 6.15 1.76 -14.82
C PHE A 96 7.38 1.11 -15.44
N ILE A 97 8.34 1.92 -15.92
CA ILE A 97 9.60 1.42 -16.49
C ILE A 97 10.41 0.69 -15.43
N GLU A 98 10.58 1.27 -14.26
CA GLU A 98 11.33 0.68 -13.15
C GLU A 98 10.64 -0.60 -12.65
N ALA A 99 9.32 -0.56 -12.45
CA ALA A 99 8.54 -1.71 -12.04
C ALA A 99 8.64 -2.87 -13.03
N ALA A 100 8.60 -2.57 -14.34
CA ALA A 100 8.75 -3.57 -15.38
C ALA A 100 10.12 -4.26 -15.33
N GLN A 101 11.20 -3.51 -15.10
CA GLN A 101 12.55 -4.06 -14.96
C GLN A 101 12.63 -5.04 -13.77
N TRP A 102 12.02 -4.71 -12.64
CA TRP A 102 12.02 -5.58 -11.47
C TRP A 102 11.13 -6.81 -11.67
N ALA A 103 9.94 -6.63 -12.23
CA ALA A 103 9.01 -7.73 -12.49
C ALA A 103 9.56 -8.74 -13.49
N ALA A 104 10.39 -8.29 -14.44
CA ALA A 104 11.04 -9.15 -15.42
C ALA A 104 12.15 -10.04 -14.83
N GLN A 105 12.56 -9.82 -13.58
CA GLN A 105 13.61 -10.60 -12.92
C GLN A 105 12.99 -11.79 -12.17
N PRO A 106 13.15 -13.05 -12.66
CA PRO A 106 12.51 -14.21 -12.04
C PRO A 106 12.89 -14.40 -10.56
N ALA A 107 14.13 -14.07 -10.20
CA ALA A 107 14.64 -14.20 -8.84
C ALA A 107 13.94 -13.27 -7.83
N ARG A 108 13.27 -12.23 -8.30
CA ARG A 108 12.51 -11.33 -7.43
C ARG A 108 11.12 -11.85 -7.10
N GLY A 109 10.52 -12.64 -7.99
CA GLY A 109 9.16 -13.16 -7.82
C GLY A 109 8.07 -12.09 -7.72
N LEU A 110 8.39 -10.83 -8.07
CA LEU A 110 7.46 -9.71 -8.00
C LEU A 110 6.43 -9.76 -9.13
N ARG A 111 5.16 -9.55 -8.77
CA ARG A 111 4.12 -9.24 -9.76
C ARG A 111 4.19 -7.76 -10.14
N GLY A 112 3.63 -7.43 -11.31
CA GLY A 112 3.69 -6.07 -11.84
C GLY A 112 3.12 -5.00 -10.90
N GLY A 113 1.98 -5.27 -10.27
CA GLY A 113 1.36 -4.35 -9.32
C GLY A 113 2.22 -4.11 -8.07
N ASP A 114 2.81 -5.17 -7.52
CA ASP A 114 3.69 -5.06 -6.34
C ASP A 114 4.99 -4.30 -6.68
N ALA A 115 5.55 -4.56 -7.85
CA ALA A 115 6.71 -3.82 -8.36
C ALA A 115 6.39 -2.33 -8.52
N LEU A 116 5.19 -2.01 -9.01
CA LEU A 116 4.74 -0.63 -9.19
C LEU A 116 4.60 0.11 -7.86
N HIS A 117 4.07 -0.52 -6.82
CA HIS A 117 4.04 0.05 -5.47
C HIS A 117 5.43 0.39 -4.96
N LEU A 118 6.39 -0.52 -5.12
CA LEU A 118 7.77 -0.29 -4.68
C LEU A 118 8.47 0.82 -5.48
N ALA A 119 8.22 0.90 -6.78
CA ALA A 119 8.77 1.97 -7.62
C ALA A 119 8.26 3.35 -7.18
N VAL A 120 6.97 3.48 -6.94
CA VAL A 120 6.37 4.73 -6.42
C VAL A 120 6.93 5.08 -5.04
N ALA A 121 7.01 4.10 -4.12
CA ALA A 121 7.57 4.30 -2.79
C ALA A 121 9.02 4.82 -2.85
N GLN A 122 9.83 4.25 -3.74
CA GLN A 122 11.23 4.65 -3.92
C GLN A 122 11.35 6.06 -4.46
N ARG A 123 10.61 6.39 -5.52
CA ARG A 123 10.65 7.71 -6.13
C ARG A 123 10.20 8.82 -5.17
N HIS A 124 9.22 8.55 -4.34
CA HIS A 124 8.74 9.49 -3.32
C HIS A 124 9.62 9.55 -2.05
N GLY A 125 10.69 8.77 -1.98
CA GLY A 125 11.64 8.80 -0.88
C GLY A 125 11.11 8.20 0.43
N CYS A 126 10.13 7.31 0.36
CA CYS A 126 9.65 6.58 1.52
C CYS A 126 10.79 5.78 2.17
N LYS A 127 10.80 5.69 3.48
CA LYS A 127 11.84 4.97 4.25
C LYS A 127 11.40 3.58 4.69
N ALA A 128 10.10 3.37 4.77
CA ALA A 128 9.53 2.11 5.18
C ALA A 128 8.37 1.70 4.26
N VAL A 129 8.14 0.41 4.17
CA VAL A 129 7.01 -0.19 3.45
C VAL A 129 6.26 -1.10 4.41
N ALA A 130 4.96 -0.86 4.51
CA ALA A 130 4.02 -1.71 5.22
C ALA A 130 3.28 -2.58 4.21
N THR A 131 3.43 -3.88 4.30
CA THR A 131 2.78 -4.86 3.43
C THR A 131 2.60 -6.19 4.16
N LEU A 132 1.55 -6.91 3.82
CA LEU A 132 1.31 -8.28 4.31
C LEU A 132 1.86 -9.35 3.37
N ASP A 133 2.37 -8.96 2.20
CA ASP A 133 2.95 -9.88 1.22
C ASP A 133 4.43 -10.15 1.51
N ALA A 134 4.78 -11.43 1.76
CA ALA A 134 6.13 -11.83 2.11
C ALA A 134 7.14 -11.59 0.96
N THR A 135 6.73 -11.79 -0.28
CA THR A 135 7.57 -11.53 -1.46
C THR A 135 7.85 -10.04 -1.59
N MET A 136 6.85 -9.22 -1.40
CA MET A 136 7.01 -7.77 -1.43
C MET A 136 7.89 -7.28 -0.28
N GLN A 137 7.76 -7.85 0.94
CA GLN A 137 8.64 -7.55 2.07
C GLN A 137 10.11 -7.84 1.74
N ALA A 138 10.40 -9.01 1.17
CA ALA A 138 11.76 -9.39 0.80
C ALA A 138 12.37 -8.43 -0.22
N ASN A 139 11.58 -8.04 -1.23
CA ASN A 139 12.02 -7.08 -2.24
C ASN A 139 12.18 -5.66 -1.70
N ALA A 140 11.29 -5.22 -0.81
CA ALA A 140 11.41 -3.94 -0.14
C ALA A 140 12.75 -3.84 0.64
N ARG A 141 13.12 -4.89 1.38
CA ARG A 141 14.42 -4.96 2.08
C ARG A 141 15.60 -4.89 1.12
N ARG A 142 15.53 -5.59 -0.01
CA ARG A 142 16.59 -5.54 -1.05
C ARG A 142 16.77 -4.13 -1.61
N LEU A 143 15.71 -3.35 -1.67
CA LEU A 143 15.72 -1.96 -2.13
C LEU A 143 16.11 -0.96 -1.04
N GLY A 144 16.37 -1.43 0.18
CA GLY A 144 16.81 -0.59 1.30
C GLY A 144 15.69 -0.03 2.16
N PHE A 145 14.44 -0.44 1.97
CA PHE A 145 13.35 -0.05 2.85
C PHE A 145 13.38 -0.83 4.17
N ARG A 146 12.97 -0.17 5.25
CA ARG A 146 12.49 -0.88 6.43
C ARG A 146 11.13 -1.48 6.11
N THR A 147 10.85 -2.66 6.62
CA THR A 147 9.52 -3.27 6.49
C THR A 147 8.79 -3.21 7.81
N ILE A 148 7.52 -2.86 7.75
CA ILE A 148 6.62 -2.84 8.90
C ILE A 148 5.74 -4.06 8.79
N SER A 149 5.77 -4.90 9.83
CA SER A 149 4.86 -6.02 10.00
C SER A 149 3.82 -5.68 11.06
N PHE A 150 2.61 -6.19 10.86
CA PHE A 150 1.54 -6.16 11.84
C PHE A 150 1.46 -7.55 12.48
N SER A 151 1.97 -7.66 13.67
CA SER A 151 1.93 -8.89 14.49
C SER A 151 0.98 -8.71 15.65
#